data_af17789e580ed80c182d360868377f8f
#
_entry.id   af17789e580ed80c182d360868377f8f
#
_cell.length_a   1.000
_cell.length_b   1.000
_cell.length_c   1.000
_cell.angle_alpha   90.00
_cell.angle_beta   90.00
_cell.angle_gamma   90.00
#
_symmetry.space_group_name_H-M   'P 1'
#
loop_
_entity.id
_entity.type
_entity.pdbx_description
1 polymer ?
#
loop_
_entity_poly.entity_id
_entity_poly.type
_entity_poly.pdbx_seq_one_letter_code
_entity_poly.pdbx_strand_id
1 'polypeptide(L)'
;MLYWIQQPDSVPADRRKEGITMGKFVVKNVATGIKFDLKAGNGEVIATSEVYTSKSACLNGVESVRKNAPVAALEDRTVEGYAEQKNPKFEVYQDKQGEYRFRLKATNGQVIATGEGYVAKASCLNGVESVRKNAPEAPVVEAE
;
A
#
# COMPACT_ATOMS: atom_id res chain seq x y z
N MET A 1 -19.35 5.40 -21.99
CA MET A 1 -18.64 5.23 -22.11
C MET A 1 -17.76 4.90 -21.78
N LEU A 2 -17.81 4.81 -21.47
CA LEU A 2 -17.08 4.54 -21.30
C LEU A 2 -16.35 4.14 -20.94
N TYR A 3 -16.52 3.93 -20.71
CA TYR A 3 -15.86 3.68 -20.58
C TYR A 3 -15.21 3.28 -20.27
N TRP A 4 -15.49 3.17 -19.99
CA TRP A 4 -15.00 2.95 -19.95
C TRP A 4 -14.43 2.55 -19.60
N ILE A 5 -14.61 2.60 -19.35
CA ILE A 5 -14.25 2.49 -19.25
C ILE A 5 -13.60 2.36 -19.05
N GLN A 6 -13.76 2.16 -18.90
CA GLN A 6 -13.32 2.30 -19.00
C GLN A 6 -12.68 2.27 -18.66
N GLN A 7 -13.02 2.07 -18.49
CA GLN A 7 -12.62 2.27 -18.41
C GLN A 7 -12.26 2.02 -17.94
N PRO A 8 -12.30 1.90 -17.77
CA PRO A 8 -12.05 1.89 -17.40
C PRO A 8 -11.79 1.81 -16.99
N ASP A 9 -11.84 1.41 -17.00
CA ASP A 9 -11.48 1.70 -16.67
C ASP A 9 -11.72 1.38 -15.61
N SER A 10 -11.35 0.69 -15.31
CA SER A 10 -11.65 0.31 -14.04
C SER A 10 -11.98 1.46 -13.12
N VAL A 11 -11.23 2.50 -13.08
CA VAL A 11 -11.66 3.70 -12.37
C VAL A 11 -12.69 4.39 -13.22
N PRO A 12 -13.87 4.55 -12.67
CA PRO A 12 -14.90 5.25 -13.45
C PRO A 12 -14.46 6.64 -13.82
N ALA A 13 -14.74 7.03 -15.04
CA ALA A 13 -14.37 8.36 -15.50
C ALA A 13 -15.06 9.44 -14.66
N ASP A 14 -16.22 9.15 -14.14
CA ASP A 14 -16.96 10.14 -13.35
C ASP A 14 -16.26 10.46 -12.05
N ARG A 15 -15.59 9.51 -11.44
CA ARG A 15 -14.82 9.82 -10.24
C ARG A 15 -13.73 10.82 -10.53
N ARG A 16 -13.07 10.66 -11.67
CA ARG A 16 -12.00 11.57 -12.04
C ARG A 16 -12.50 12.96 -12.35
N LYS A 17 -13.62 13.05 -13.05
CA LYS A 17 -14.14 14.36 -13.43
C LYS A 17 -14.71 15.12 -12.25
N GLU A 18 -14.91 14.46 -11.14
CA GLU A 18 -15.37 15.15 -9.95
C GLU A 18 -14.22 15.61 -9.07
N GLY A 19 -13.00 15.59 -9.62
CA GLY A 19 -11.85 16.08 -8.89
C GLY A 19 -11.19 15.07 -7.99
N ILE A 20 -11.63 13.83 -8.03
CA ILE A 20 -11.03 12.76 -7.23
C ILE A 20 -9.73 12.35 -7.89
N THR A 21 -8.61 12.52 -7.17
CA THR A 21 -7.32 12.07 -7.68
C THR A 21 -7.05 10.67 -7.20
N MET A 22 -6.35 9.91 -8.03
CA MET A 22 -5.98 8.54 -7.72
C MET A 22 -4.67 8.51 -6.97
N GLY A 23 -4.49 7.46 -6.19
CA GLY A 23 -3.18 7.17 -5.63
C GLY A 23 -2.19 6.82 -6.71
N LYS A 24 -0.93 6.78 -6.34
CA LYS A 24 0.13 6.43 -7.27
C LYS A 24 1.30 5.81 -6.53
N PHE A 25 2.02 4.94 -7.23
CA PHE A 25 3.31 4.44 -6.75
C PHE A 25 4.40 5.37 -7.29
N VAL A 26 5.23 5.87 -6.39
CA VAL A 26 6.35 6.75 -6.77
C VAL A 26 7.63 5.95 -6.58
N VAL A 27 8.31 5.67 -7.68
CA VAL A 27 9.60 4.95 -7.67
C VAL A 27 10.70 5.98 -7.61
N LYS A 28 11.64 5.81 -6.69
CA LYS A 28 12.69 6.81 -6.50
C LYS A 28 14.00 6.14 -6.14
N ASN A 29 15.08 6.81 -6.54
CA ASN A 29 16.43 6.40 -6.16
C ASN A 29 16.75 6.92 -4.77
N VAL A 30 17.39 6.09 -3.98
CA VAL A 30 17.90 6.48 -2.68
C VAL A 30 19.38 6.09 -2.64
N ALA A 31 20.07 6.46 -1.56
CA ALA A 31 21.52 6.28 -1.50
C ALA A 31 21.95 4.83 -1.72
N THR A 32 21.14 3.87 -1.27
CA THR A 32 21.52 2.46 -1.30
C THR A 32 20.76 1.65 -2.33
N GLY A 33 19.94 2.29 -3.17
CA GLY A 33 19.19 1.55 -4.20
C GLY A 33 17.96 2.27 -4.67
N ILE A 34 16.89 1.52 -4.87
CA ILE A 34 15.64 2.02 -5.42
C ILE A 34 14.51 1.55 -4.55
N LYS A 35 13.56 2.43 -4.26
CA LYS A 35 12.39 2.05 -3.47
C LYS A 35 11.16 2.70 -4.08
N PHE A 36 9.98 2.29 -3.58
CA PHE A 36 8.74 2.96 -3.97
C PHE A 36 7.97 3.37 -2.72
N ASP A 37 7.20 4.43 -2.89
CA ASP A 37 6.18 4.83 -1.93
C ASP A 37 4.84 4.71 -2.62
N LEU A 38 3.80 4.35 -1.87
CA LEU A 38 2.44 4.42 -2.36
C LEU A 38 1.80 5.66 -1.74
N LYS A 39 1.34 6.55 -2.59
CA LYS A 39 0.67 7.77 -2.16
C LYS A 39 -0.81 7.65 -2.42
N ALA A 40 -1.60 8.15 -1.48
CA ALA A 40 -3.04 8.25 -1.68
C ALA A 40 -3.36 9.44 -2.59
N GLY A 41 -4.64 9.57 -2.94
CA GLY A 41 -5.06 10.64 -3.83
C GLY A 41 -4.78 12.03 -3.29
N ASN A 42 -4.69 12.18 -1.96
CA ASN A 42 -4.38 13.48 -1.36
C ASN A 42 -2.87 13.77 -1.31
N GLY A 43 -2.06 12.87 -1.85
CA GLY A 43 -0.61 13.06 -1.89
C GLY A 43 0.15 12.54 -0.69
N GLU A 44 -0.54 12.01 0.31
CA GLU A 44 0.14 11.47 1.49
C GLU A 44 0.72 10.10 1.20
N VAL A 45 1.92 9.84 1.74
CA VAL A 45 2.53 8.52 1.66
C VAL A 45 1.80 7.61 2.65
N ILE A 46 1.19 6.54 2.13
CA ILE A 46 0.44 5.61 2.98
C ILE A 46 1.19 4.30 3.18
N ALA A 47 2.19 4.01 2.35
CA ALA A 47 3.02 2.82 2.53
C ALA A 47 4.32 3.04 1.79
N THR A 48 5.37 2.37 2.26
CA THR A 48 6.69 2.48 1.65
C THR A 48 7.29 1.08 1.56
N SER A 49 8.15 0.89 0.57
CA SER A 49 8.82 -0.39 0.37
C SER A 49 10.18 -0.41 1.04
N GLU A 50 10.79 -1.59 1.08
CA GLU A 50 12.21 -1.70 1.35
C GLU A 50 13.00 -1.19 0.15
N VAL A 51 14.31 -1.14 0.30
CA VAL A 51 15.19 -0.70 -0.78
C VAL A 51 15.59 -1.90 -1.61
N TYR A 52 15.41 -1.78 -2.91
CA TYR A 52 15.75 -2.83 -3.87
C TYR A 52 17.06 -2.50 -4.57
N THR A 53 17.76 -3.52 -5.05
CA THR A 53 19.02 -3.32 -5.72
C THR A 53 18.87 -2.98 -7.19
N SER A 54 17.68 -3.17 -7.76
CA SER A 54 17.43 -2.88 -9.17
C SER A 54 16.03 -2.33 -9.36
N LYS A 55 15.83 -1.60 -10.43
CA LYS A 55 14.52 -1.08 -10.78
C LYS A 55 13.55 -2.21 -11.07
N SER A 56 14.03 -3.26 -11.73
CA SER A 56 13.20 -4.41 -12.03
C SER A 56 12.64 -5.05 -10.76
N ALA A 57 13.50 -5.23 -9.75
CA ALA A 57 13.05 -5.80 -8.49
C ALA A 57 12.05 -4.88 -7.80
N CYS A 58 12.29 -3.56 -7.86
CA CYS A 58 11.38 -2.58 -7.27
C CYS A 58 10.00 -2.66 -7.94
N LEU A 59 9.97 -2.73 -9.27
CA LEU A 59 8.70 -2.80 -9.99
C LEU A 59 7.97 -4.11 -9.71
N ASN A 60 8.71 -5.20 -9.50
CA ASN A 60 8.09 -6.45 -9.06
C ASN A 60 7.43 -6.28 -7.70
N GLY A 61 8.07 -5.52 -6.81
CA GLY A 61 7.47 -5.20 -5.52
C GLY A 61 6.18 -4.41 -5.66
N VAL A 62 6.15 -3.44 -6.56
CA VAL A 62 4.93 -2.68 -6.85
C VAL A 62 3.80 -3.63 -7.27
N GLU A 63 4.09 -4.53 -8.21
CA GLU A 63 3.08 -5.46 -8.67
C GLU A 63 2.62 -6.40 -7.54
N SER A 64 3.52 -6.76 -6.66
CA SER A 64 3.17 -7.58 -5.51
C SER A 64 2.18 -6.86 -4.60
N VAL A 65 2.39 -5.56 -4.36
CA VAL A 65 1.45 -4.79 -3.54
C VAL A 65 0.09 -4.70 -4.24
N ARG A 66 0.09 -4.42 -5.55
CA ARG A 66 -1.16 -4.36 -6.31
C ARG A 66 -1.97 -5.64 -6.19
N LYS A 67 -1.29 -6.76 -6.27
CA LYS A 67 -1.92 -8.06 -6.30
C LYS A 67 -2.39 -8.50 -4.92
N ASN A 68 -1.59 -8.25 -3.90
CA ASN A 68 -1.85 -8.80 -2.57
C ASN A 68 -2.71 -7.91 -1.69
N ALA A 69 -2.60 -6.60 -1.82
CA ALA A 69 -3.30 -5.68 -0.91
C ALA A 69 -4.82 -5.88 -0.90
N PRO A 70 -5.50 -6.01 -2.06
CA PRO A 70 -6.95 -6.12 -2.02
C PRO A 70 -7.46 -7.42 -1.41
N VAL A 71 -6.65 -8.47 -1.37
CA VAL A 71 -7.11 -9.79 -0.87
C VAL A 71 -6.47 -10.18 0.45
N ALA A 72 -5.58 -9.36 0.99
CA ALA A 72 -4.85 -9.70 2.20
C ALA A 72 -5.78 -9.71 3.42
N ALA A 73 -5.59 -10.70 4.29
CA ALA A 73 -6.33 -10.76 5.55
C ALA A 73 -5.77 -9.72 6.52
N LEU A 74 -6.55 -9.38 7.53
CA LEU A 74 -6.09 -8.45 8.57
C LEU A 74 -5.76 -9.26 9.81
N GLU A 75 -4.53 -9.13 10.30
CA GLU A 75 -4.09 -9.76 11.53
C GLU A 75 -3.79 -8.65 12.54
N ASP A 76 -4.64 -8.51 13.52
CA ASP A 76 -4.53 -7.43 14.50
C ASP A 76 -3.78 -7.95 15.72
N ARG A 77 -2.49 -7.68 15.75
CA ARG A 77 -1.61 -8.16 16.82
C ARG A 77 -1.67 -7.31 18.07
N THR A 78 -2.49 -6.25 18.05
CA THR A 78 -2.67 -5.41 19.23
C THR A 78 -3.71 -5.98 20.18
N VAL A 79 -4.45 -7.02 19.76
CA VAL A 79 -5.48 -7.66 20.56
C VAL A 79 -4.88 -8.89 21.20
N GLU A 80 -5.11 -9.04 22.52
CA GLU A 80 -4.63 -10.21 23.22
C GLU A 80 -5.32 -11.45 22.68
N GLY A 81 -4.51 -12.50 22.42
CA GLY A 81 -5.07 -13.73 21.87
C GLY A 81 -5.46 -13.65 20.42
N TYR A 82 -4.87 -12.71 19.67
CA TYR A 82 -5.22 -12.55 18.27
C TYR A 82 -5.05 -13.87 17.50
N ALA A 83 -5.86 -14.02 16.43
CA ALA A 83 -5.76 -15.18 15.57
C ALA A 83 -4.76 -14.90 14.46
N GLU A 84 -3.80 -15.81 14.28
CA GLU A 84 -2.82 -15.69 13.22
C GLU A 84 -3.51 -15.99 11.89
N GLN A 85 -3.23 -15.15 10.88
CA GLN A 85 -3.83 -15.29 9.56
C GLN A 85 -2.80 -15.85 8.59
N LYS A 86 -3.29 -16.39 7.49
CA LYS A 86 -2.42 -16.87 6.41
C LYS A 86 -2.04 -15.71 5.50
N ASN A 87 -0.86 -15.83 4.88
CA ASN A 87 -0.43 -14.86 3.88
C ASN A 87 -1.27 -14.99 2.62
N PRO A 88 -1.49 -13.90 1.88
CA PRO A 88 -1.03 -12.54 2.18
C PRO A 88 -1.86 -11.91 3.30
N LYS A 89 -1.24 -11.02 4.06
CA LYS A 89 -1.94 -10.41 5.19
C LYS A 89 -1.34 -9.06 5.52
N PHE A 90 -2.17 -8.21 6.13
CA PHE A 90 -1.71 -7.01 6.82
C PHE A 90 -1.56 -7.36 8.29
N GLU A 91 -0.38 -7.10 8.85
CA GLU A 91 -0.16 -7.24 10.29
C GLU A 91 -0.19 -5.86 10.91
N VAL A 92 -1.09 -5.66 11.87
CA VAL A 92 -1.18 -4.41 12.62
C VAL A 92 -0.58 -4.68 13.99
N TYR A 93 0.34 -3.82 14.42
CA TYR A 93 1.05 -4.03 15.68
C TYR A 93 1.40 -2.68 16.29
N GLN A 94 1.85 -2.70 17.53
CA GLN A 94 2.28 -1.51 18.25
C GLN A 94 3.80 -1.56 18.35
N ASP A 95 4.47 -0.45 18.03
CA ASP A 95 5.93 -0.43 18.08
C ASP A 95 6.40 -0.06 19.49
N LYS A 96 7.72 0.09 19.67
CA LYS A 96 8.29 0.36 20.97
C LYS A 96 7.91 1.71 21.54
N GLN A 97 7.57 2.67 20.67
CA GLN A 97 7.12 3.98 21.09
C GLN A 97 5.62 4.02 21.39
N GLY A 98 4.93 2.89 21.20
CA GLY A 98 3.51 2.83 21.42
C GLY A 98 2.67 3.26 20.22
N GLU A 99 3.30 3.49 19.07
CA GLU A 99 2.56 3.86 17.87
C GLU A 99 2.06 2.63 17.14
N TYR A 100 0.93 2.76 16.48
CA TYR A 100 0.34 1.68 15.71
C TYR A 100 0.91 1.70 14.30
N ARG A 101 1.33 0.53 13.84
CA ARG A 101 1.95 0.36 12.52
C ARG A 101 1.34 -0.83 11.82
N PHE A 102 1.48 -0.86 10.50
CA PHE A 102 1.08 -2.04 9.75
C PHE A 102 2.18 -2.40 8.76
N ARG A 103 2.16 -3.66 8.36
CA ARG A 103 3.00 -4.12 7.26
C ARG A 103 2.18 -5.11 6.44
N LEU A 104 2.44 -5.12 5.14
CA LEU A 104 1.78 -6.04 4.22
C LEU A 104 2.76 -7.14 3.85
N LYS A 105 2.34 -8.38 4.04
CA LYS A 105 3.12 -9.54 3.65
C LYS A 105 2.51 -10.16 2.41
N ALA A 106 3.37 -10.52 1.46
CA ALA A 106 2.97 -11.21 0.25
C ALA A 106 2.69 -12.68 0.56
N THR A 107 2.24 -13.40 -0.45
CA THR A 107 1.94 -14.83 -0.33
C THR A 107 3.12 -15.62 0.20
N ASN A 108 4.35 -15.22 -0.15
CA ASN A 108 5.56 -15.91 0.30
C ASN A 108 6.03 -15.47 1.69
N GLY A 109 5.28 -14.59 2.36
CA GLY A 109 5.61 -14.13 3.70
C GLY A 109 6.56 -12.96 3.76
N GLN A 110 7.03 -12.45 2.63
CA GLN A 110 7.92 -11.30 2.65
C GLN A 110 7.15 -10.00 2.86
N VAL A 111 7.74 -9.09 3.62
CA VAL A 111 7.15 -7.77 3.82
C VAL A 111 7.40 -6.95 2.57
N ILE A 112 6.32 -6.51 1.93
CA ILE A 112 6.41 -5.78 0.67
C ILE A 112 6.02 -4.32 0.81
N ALA A 113 5.39 -3.93 1.93
CA ALA A 113 5.08 -2.53 2.19
C ALA A 113 4.86 -2.34 3.67
N THR A 114 5.22 -1.17 4.18
CA THR A 114 5.00 -0.82 5.59
C THR A 114 4.38 0.56 5.67
N GLY A 115 3.53 0.76 6.68
CA GLY A 115 2.95 2.07 6.95
C GLY A 115 3.81 2.83 7.94
N GLU A 116 3.52 4.12 8.07
CA GLU A 116 4.17 4.93 9.10
C GLU A 116 3.54 4.65 10.46
N GLY A 117 4.06 5.29 11.50
CA GLY A 117 3.51 5.14 12.84
C GLY A 117 2.33 6.07 13.04
N TYR A 118 1.27 5.54 13.64
CA TYR A 118 0.06 6.31 13.94
C TYR A 118 -0.13 6.35 15.45
N VAL A 119 -0.58 7.50 15.95
CA VAL A 119 -0.87 7.65 17.37
C VAL A 119 -2.12 6.85 17.74
N ALA A 120 -3.11 6.83 16.85
CA ALA A 120 -4.38 6.16 17.11
C ALA A 120 -4.51 4.91 16.26
N LYS A 121 -5.04 3.83 16.85
CA LYS A 121 -5.24 2.58 16.13
C LYS A 121 -6.20 2.76 14.95
N ALA A 122 -7.25 3.57 15.13
CA ALA A 122 -8.20 3.81 14.06
C ALA A 122 -7.53 4.42 12.83
N SER A 123 -6.56 5.31 13.04
CA SER A 123 -5.82 5.91 11.93
C SER A 123 -4.99 4.86 11.19
N CYS A 124 -4.37 3.94 11.95
CA CYS A 124 -3.61 2.86 11.35
C CYS A 124 -4.51 1.97 10.50
N LEU A 125 -5.67 1.61 11.00
CA LEU A 125 -6.61 0.78 10.25
C LEU A 125 -7.12 1.49 8.99
N ASN A 126 -7.31 2.81 9.07
CA ASN A 126 -7.65 3.59 7.89
C ASN A 126 -6.52 3.55 6.88
N GLY A 127 -5.27 3.55 7.35
CA GLY A 127 -4.11 3.40 6.46
C GLY A 127 -4.13 2.08 5.72
N VAL A 128 -4.45 0.99 6.42
CA VAL A 128 -4.56 -0.33 5.79
C VAL A 128 -5.62 -0.29 4.68
N GLU A 129 -6.79 0.27 4.98
CA GLU A 129 -7.85 0.32 3.99
C GLU A 129 -7.47 1.23 2.82
N SER A 130 -6.73 2.30 3.09
CA SER A 130 -6.24 3.17 2.03
C SER A 130 -5.32 2.41 1.08
N VAL A 131 -4.43 1.56 1.61
CA VAL A 131 -3.57 0.74 0.76
C VAL A 131 -4.41 -0.22 -0.08
N ARG A 132 -5.37 -0.90 0.54
CA ARG A 132 -6.25 -1.82 -0.19
C ARG A 132 -6.95 -1.13 -1.35
N LYS A 133 -7.41 0.09 -1.11
CA LYS A 133 -8.22 0.83 -2.06
C LYS A 133 -7.39 1.42 -3.19
N ASN A 134 -6.22 1.95 -2.86
CA ASN A 134 -5.41 2.67 -3.84
C ASN A 134 -4.51 1.77 -4.66
N ALA A 135 -3.98 0.70 -4.07
CA ALA A 135 -2.92 -0.07 -4.72
C ALA A 135 -3.33 -0.69 -6.06
N PRO A 136 -4.53 -1.32 -6.20
CA PRO A 136 -4.79 -2.07 -7.43
C PRO A 136 -4.71 -1.26 -8.70
N GLU A 137 -5.05 0.02 -8.65
CA GLU A 137 -5.15 0.84 -9.86
C GLU A 137 -4.17 1.99 -9.88
N ALA A 138 -3.29 2.08 -8.89
CA ALA A 138 -2.35 3.18 -8.82
C ALA A 138 -1.31 3.06 -9.94
N PRO A 139 -1.12 4.10 -10.74
CA PRO A 139 -0.06 4.08 -11.75
C PRO A 139 1.30 4.22 -11.10
N VAL A 140 2.33 3.84 -11.85
CA VAL A 140 3.71 3.99 -11.41
C VAL A 140 4.26 5.25 -12.04
N VAL A 141 4.83 6.13 -11.21
CA VAL A 141 5.52 7.31 -11.70
C VAL A 141 6.93 7.31 -11.08
N GLU A 142 7.84 8.01 -11.72
CA GLU A 142 9.21 8.11 -11.22
C GLU A 142 9.41 9.48 -10.62
N ALA A 143 10.05 9.51 -9.45
CA ALA A 143 10.38 10.77 -8.81
C ALA A 143 11.54 11.43 -9.56
N GLU A 144 11.48 12.74 -9.63
CA GLU A 144 12.53 13.50 -10.27
C GLU A 144 13.70 13.75 -9.34
#